data_9b7a381b412acd696c558d225b3a5e84
#
_entry.id   9b7a381b412acd696c558d225b3a5e84
#
_cell.length_a   1.000
_cell.length_b   1.000
_cell.length_c   1.000
_cell.angle_alpha   90.00
_cell.angle_beta   90.00
_cell.angle_gamma   90.00
#
_symmetry.space_group_name_H-M   'P 1'
#
loop_
_entity.id
_entity.type
_entity.pdbx_description
1 polymer ?
#
loop_
_entity_poly.entity_id
_entity_poly.type
_entity_poly.pdbx_seq_one_letter_code
_entity_poly.pdbx_strand_id
1 'polypeptide(L)'
;MKGYARYIVYVLSLIMLSSCIRDEILPCPPLQVNISVKDKNYFNIESAVKWGYDVKKDETLPFKDYVSTLYYRLDRLETGEMMVEQKLFTVTSGDKEVGVTFPEDIPFGTYVMTTWGNMQSEVPLGDDATSSDLHLYNAQGNDIYLSSDTFVYDENQYLYTVELERVKGKLLIKAENLPDEIRFSTKDITNVYAYVKADFSYSREALVHTDTLWQKPNEILTGTLLCPSTEIDNSTLSINFYEVFPDELRAGRSRMWIAPEDINISMKRNTLTILRFIYESDGEPIDPPDPPDPDPDPDPEDPDPEEPDPEDPDPDGGGNSKFKMYVLVNDNWENLHSMEIE
;
A
#
# COMPACT_ATOMS: atom_id res chain seq x y z
N MET A 1 70.80 -55.29 -23.31
CA MET A 1 70.21 -53.93 -23.44
C MET A 1 68.79 -53.87 -24.03
N LYS A 2 68.23 -54.91 -24.69
CA LYS A 2 66.87 -54.83 -25.25
C LYS A 2 65.72 -54.98 -24.23
N GLY A 3 65.98 -55.49 -23.03
CA GLY A 3 64.94 -55.66 -22.00
C GLY A 3 64.57 -54.39 -21.26
N TYR A 4 65.51 -53.54 -20.96
CA TYR A 4 65.32 -52.31 -20.18
C TYR A 4 64.50 -51.25 -20.95
N ALA A 5 64.67 -51.17 -22.27
CA ALA A 5 63.89 -50.23 -23.06
C ALA A 5 62.39 -50.55 -23.07
N ARG A 6 61.99 -51.84 -23.02
CA ARG A 6 60.57 -52.26 -22.92
C ARG A 6 59.97 -51.90 -21.55
N TYR A 7 60.71 -52.04 -20.46
CA TYR A 7 60.27 -51.66 -19.10
C TYR A 7 60.08 -50.13 -18.95
N ILE A 8 60.99 -49.35 -19.52
CA ILE A 8 60.86 -47.90 -19.50
C ILE A 8 59.61 -47.44 -20.27
N VAL A 9 59.32 -48.05 -21.43
CA VAL A 9 58.13 -47.70 -22.20
C VAL A 9 56.85 -48.09 -21.45
N TYR A 10 56.81 -49.23 -20.74
CA TYR A 10 55.65 -49.61 -19.90
C TYR A 10 55.47 -48.68 -18.69
N VAL A 11 56.52 -48.29 -18.02
CA VAL A 11 56.47 -47.37 -16.90
C VAL A 11 56.04 -45.97 -17.36
N LEU A 12 56.56 -45.47 -18.49
CA LEU A 12 56.10 -44.22 -19.09
C LEU A 12 54.62 -44.27 -19.51
N SER A 13 54.17 -45.38 -20.06
CA SER A 13 52.78 -45.58 -20.45
C SER A 13 51.83 -45.62 -19.24
N LEU A 14 52.28 -46.21 -18.10
CA LEU A 14 51.49 -46.18 -16.86
C LEU A 14 51.44 -44.77 -16.23
N ILE A 15 52.46 -43.98 -16.35
CA ILE A 15 52.47 -42.59 -15.85
C ILE A 15 51.58 -41.70 -16.68
N MET A 16 51.45 -41.95 -17.99
CA MET A 16 50.57 -41.20 -18.87
C MET A 16 49.08 -41.54 -18.63
N LEU A 17 48.76 -42.74 -18.10
CA LEU A 17 47.39 -43.12 -17.73
C LEU A 17 46.95 -42.61 -16.37
N SER A 18 47.81 -42.07 -15.55
CA SER A 18 47.50 -41.45 -14.24
C SER A 18 47.28 -39.94 -14.32
N SER A 19 47.30 -39.35 -15.53
CA SER A 19 46.75 -38.01 -15.72
C SER A 19 45.24 -38.08 -15.61
N CYS A 20 44.76 -38.31 -14.37
CA CYS A 20 43.37 -37.97 -14.06
C CYS A 20 43.23 -36.49 -14.39
N ILE A 21 42.55 -36.21 -15.49
CA ILE A 21 41.90 -34.94 -15.66
C ILE A 21 40.95 -34.85 -14.44
N ARG A 22 41.43 -34.24 -13.36
CA ARG A 22 40.51 -33.66 -12.38
C ARG A 22 39.86 -32.52 -13.14
N ASP A 23 38.76 -32.82 -13.83
CA ASP A 23 37.82 -31.78 -14.11
C ASP A 23 37.50 -31.14 -12.74
N GLU A 24 38.05 -29.95 -12.50
CA GLU A 24 37.62 -29.13 -11.39
C GLU A 24 36.14 -28.91 -11.65
N ILE A 25 35.32 -29.73 -10.98
CA ILE A 25 33.88 -29.50 -10.94
C ILE A 25 33.77 -28.13 -10.29
N LEU A 26 33.52 -27.10 -11.10
CA LEU A 26 33.22 -25.77 -10.60
C LEU A 26 32.10 -25.91 -9.59
N PRO A 27 32.23 -25.31 -8.39
CA PRO A 27 31.13 -25.34 -7.44
C PRO A 27 29.88 -24.76 -8.12
N CYS A 28 28.74 -25.42 -7.91
CA CYS A 28 27.47 -24.92 -8.42
C CYS A 28 27.26 -23.48 -7.92
N PRO A 29 26.87 -22.56 -8.80
CA PRO A 29 26.62 -21.19 -8.36
C PRO A 29 25.49 -21.18 -7.33
N PRO A 30 25.63 -20.44 -6.21
CA PRO A 30 24.60 -20.36 -5.19
C PRO A 30 23.33 -19.72 -5.79
N LEU A 31 22.18 -20.14 -5.28
CA LEU A 31 20.91 -19.52 -5.62
C LEU A 31 20.91 -18.05 -5.23
N GLN A 32 20.56 -17.18 -6.18
CA GLN A 32 20.48 -15.74 -5.99
C GLN A 32 19.10 -15.23 -6.39
N VAL A 33 18.51 -14.38 -5.55
CA VAL A 33 17.22 -13.75 -5.84
C VAL A 33 17.30 -12.26 -5.61
N ASN A 34 16.95 -11.48 -6.62
CA ASN A 34 16.76 -10.05 -6.52
C ASN A 34 15.32 -9.73 -6.17
N ILE A 35 15.11 -9.00 -5.10
CA ILE A 35 13.78 -8.56 -4.65
C ILE A 35 13.59 -7.12 -5.09
N SER A 36 12.57 -6.86 -5.90
CA SER A 36 12.20 -5.54 -6.40
C SER A 36 10.77 -5.16 -5.98
N VAL A 37 10.39 -3.89 -6.20
CA VAL A 37 9.02 -3.41 -5.94
C VAL A 37 8.32 -3.16 -7.27
N LYS A 38 7.22 -3.88 -7.53
CA LYS A 38 6.37 -3.70 -8.70
C LYS A 38 5.42 -2.51 -8.52
N ASP A 39 4.69 -2.50 -7.41
CA ASP A 39 3.66 -1.50 -7.14
C ASP A 39 4.24 -0.26 -6.42
N LYS A 40 5.05 0.53 -7.15
CA LYS A 40 5.69 1.74 -6.61
C LYS A 40 4.69 2.88 -6.38
N ASN A 41 3.64 2.93 -7.18
CA ASN A 41 2.53 3.86 -7.07
C ASN A 41 1.20 3.10 -7.09
N TYR A 42 0.13 3.73 -6.62
CA TYR A 42 -1.22 3.20 -6.80
C TYR A 42 -1.60 3.21 -8.28
N PHE A 43 -2.41 2.24 -8.69
CA PHE A 43 -2.80 2.07 -10.09
C PHE A 43 -3.41 3.34 -10.70
N ASN A 44 -4.22 4.06 -9.94
CA ASN A 44 -4.91 5.30 -10.37
C ASN A 44 -4.32 6.57 -9.73
N ILE A 45 -3.02 6.59 -9.46
CA ILE A 45 -2.34 7.73 -8.80
C ILE A 45 -2.49 9.03 -9.60
N GLU A 46 -2.52 8.97 -10.92
CA GLU A 46 -2.63 10.15 -11.79
C GLU A 46 -3.91 10.94 -11.51
N SER A 47 -5.03 10.25 -11.23
CA SER A 47 -6.28 10.90 -10.83
C SER A 47 -6.13 11.68 -9.52
N ALA A 48 -5.45 11.11 -8.53
CA ALA A 48 -5.20 11.78 -7.26
C ALA A 48 -4.26 12.98 -7.41
N VAL A 49 -3.23 12.86 -8.25
CA VAL A 49 -2.27 13.95 -8.57
C VAL A 49 -2.99 15.11 -9.25
N LYS A 50 -3.83 14.82 -10.25
CA LYS A 50 -4.63 15.82 -10.98
C LYS A 50 -5.45 16.71 -10.05
N TRP A 51 -6.00 16.12 -8.97
CA TRP A 51 -6.83 16.83 -7.99
C TRP A 51 -6.06 17.30 -6.75
N GLY A 52 -4.74 17.09 -6.70
CA GLY A 52 -3.89 17.50 -5.57
C GLY A 52 -4.11 16.70 -4.29
N TYR A 53 -4.62 15.47 -4.37
CA TYR A 53 -4.91 14.63 -3.20
C TYR A 53 -3.80 13.68 -2.82
N ASP A 54 -2.91 13.35 -3.73
CA ASP A 54 -1.70 12.58 -3.45
C ASP A 54 -0.58 12.99 -4.41
N VAL A 55 0.62 12.51 -4.17
CA VAL A 55 1.80 12.79 -4.99
C VAL A 55 2.34 11.49 -5.54
N LYS A 56 2.59 11.46 -6.85
CA LYS A 56 3.28 10.33 -7.48
C LYS A 56 4.71 10.25 -6.96
N LYS A 57 5.08 9.09 -6.40
CA LYS A 57 6.47 8.82 -6.02
C LYS A 57 7.32 8.61 -7.27
N ASP A 58 8.55 9.13 -7.24
CA ASP A 58 9.55 8.86 -8.27
C ASP A 58 9.91 7.37 -8.30
N GLU A 59 9.64 6.71 -9.43
CA GLU A 59 9.88 5.26 -9.60
C GLU A 59 11.35 4.87 -9.63
N THR A 60 12.25 5.85 -9.63
CA THR A 60 13.71 5.64 -9.57
C THR A 60 14.27 5.61 -8.15
N LEU A 61 13.46 5.88 -7.14
CA LEU A 61 13.85 5.85 -5.73
C LEU A 61 14.41 4.49 -5.31
N PRO A 62 15.30 4.47 -4.30
CA PRO A 62 15.78 3.24 -3.68
C PRO A 62 14.65 2.36 -3.15
N PHE A 63 14.89 1.05 -3.13
CA PHE A 63 13.94 0.06 -2.61
C PHE A 63 13.39 0.43 -1.22
N LYS A 64 14.25 0.87 -0.30
CA LYS A 64 13.89 1.24 1.07
C LYS A 64 12.87 2.36 1.20
N ASP A 65 12.71 3.20 0.16
CA ASP A 65 11.75 4.31 0.16
C ASP A 65 10.31 3.83 -0.12
N TYR A 66 10.17 2.59 -0.56
CA TYR A 66 8.89 1.87 -0.70
C TYR A 66 8.71 0.82 0.40
N VAL A 67 9.76 0.03 0.64
CA VAL A 67 9.76 -1.10 1.55
C VAL A 67 10.94 -0.98 2.50
N SER A 68 10.66 -0.57 3.73
CA SER A 68 11.66 -0.32 4.77
C SER A 68 12.06 -1.55 5.57
N THR A 69 11.19 -2.56 5.62
CA THR A 69 11.45 -3.83 6.31
C THR A 69 11.10 -4.99 5.41
N LEU A 70 11.89 -6.06 5.50
CA LEU A 70 11.70 -7.30 4.76
C LEU A 70 11.71 -8.51 5.70
N TYR A 71 10.87 -9.48 5.35
CA TYR A 71 10.89 -10.85 5.82
C TYR A 71 10.81 -11.76 4.58
N TYR A 72 11.56 -12.86 4.52
CA TYR A 72 11.38 -13.85 3.47
C TYR A 72 11.61 -15.27 3.98
N ARG A 73 10.98 -16.21 3.29
CA ARG A 73 11.09 -17.63 3.54
C ARG A 73 11.17 -18.39 2.22
N LEU A 74 12.03 -19.39 2.19
CA LEU A 74 12.23 -20.31 1.05
C LEU A 74 11.80 -21.70 1.48
N ASP A 75 10.78 -22.24 0.85
CA ASP A 75 10.25 -23.58 1.09
C ASP A 75 10.45 -24.46 -0.15
N ARG A 76 10.77 -25.73 0.08
CA ARG A 76 10.84 -26.70 -1.01
C ARG A 76 9.43 -27.12 -1.43
N LEU A 77 9.07 -26.96 -2.70
CA LEU A 77 7.69 -27.14 -3.18
C LEU A 77 7.21 -28.58 -2.95
N GLU A 78 8.05 -29.60 -3.22
CA GLU A 78 7.65 -31.01 -3.18
C GLU A 78 7.38 -31.51 -1.76
N THR A 79 8.07 -30.98 -0.77
CA THR A 79 8.01 -31.47 0.62
C THR A 79 7.33 -30.50 1.56
N GLY A 80 7.22 -29.22 1.19
CA GLY A 80 6.83 -28.14 2.10
C GLY A 80 7.89 -27.85 3.18
N GLU A 81 9.10 -28.42 3.04
CA GLU A 81 10.18 -28.22 4.00
C GLU A 81 10.74 -26.79 3.88
N MET A 82 10.82 -26.12 5.03
CA MET A 82 11.47 -24.81 5.14
C MET A 82 12.98 -24.97 5.00
N MET A 83 13.56 -24.41 3.95
CA MET A 83 14.99 -24.43 3.70
C MET A 83 15.70 -23.24 4.35
N VAL A 84 15.13 -22.06 4.21
CA VAL A 84 15.68 -20.81 4.76
C VAL A 84 14.54 -19.93 5.24
N GLU A 85 14.72 -19.31 6.40
CA GLU A 85 13.88 -18.24 6.91
C GLU A 85 14.75 -17.06 7.32
N GLN A 86 14.54 -15.90 6.70
CA GLN A 86 15.11 -14.64 7.13
C GLN A 86 14.05 -13.87 7.91
N LYS A 87 14.27 -13.77 9.21
CA LYS A 87 13.43 -12.97 10.10
C LYS A 87 13.42 -11.50 9.70
N LEU A 88 12.41 -10.79 10.17
CA LEU A 88 12.19 -9.38 9.86
C LEU A 88 13.46 -8.54 10.09
N PHE A 89 13.88 -7.80 9.08
CA PHE A 89 15.03 -6.90 9.14
C PHE A 89 14.76 -5.57 8.43
N THR A 90 15.50 -4.54 8.80
CA THR A 90 15.41 -3.21 8.18
C THR A 90 16.29 -3.15 6.93
N VAL A 91 15.74 -2.67 5.82
CA VAL A 91 16.49 -2.44 4.59
C VAL A 91 17.22 -1.10 4.67
N THR A 92 18.53 -1.14 4.58
CA THR A 92 19.40 0.06 4.67
C THR A 92 20.08 0.43 3.35
N SER A 93 20.13 -0.51 2.38
CA SER A 93 20.75 -0.27 1.07
C SER A 93 20.07 0.90 0.33
N GLY A 94 20.86 1.64 -0.43
CA GLY A 94 20.41 2.66 -1.38
C GLY A 94 20.12 2.12 -2.78
N ASP A 95 20.16 0.80 -2.98
CA ASP A 95 19.92 0.16 -4.26
C ASP A 95 18.41 0.10 -4.59
N LYS A 96 18.11 -0.12 -5.86
CA LYS A 96 16.71 -0.27 -6.34
C LYS A 96 16.12 -1.65 -6.05
N GLU A 97 16.97 -2.61 -5.73
CA GLU A 97 16.63 -4.01 -5.46
C GLU A 97 17.44 -4.49 -4.24
N VAL A 98 16.93 -5.52 -3.59
CA VAL A 98 17.64 -6.23 -2.50
C VAL A 98 18.06 -7.59 -3.03
N GLY A 99 19.38 -7.76 -3.22
CA GLY A 99 19.97 -9.05 -3.60
C GLY A 99 20.09 -9.98 -2.39
N VAL A 100 19.59 -11.19 -2.53
CA VAL A 100 19.70 -12.28 -1.55
C VAL A 100 20.50 -13.40 -2.18
N THR A 101 21.58 -13.83 -1.53
CA THR A 101 22.35 -15.02 -1.90
C THR A 101 22.09 -16.10 -0.84
N PHE A 102 21.57 -17.22 -1.28
CA PHE A 102 21.25 -18.34 -0.39
C PHE A 102 22.51 -19.20 -0.12
N PRO A 103 22.49 -20.00 0.97
CA PRO A 103 23.58 -20.92 1.28
C PRO A 103 23.88 -21.90 0.14
N GLU A 104 25.16 -22.27 -0.02
CA GLU A 104 25.61 -23.18 -1.11
C GLU A 104 25.14 -24.63 -0.91
N ASP A 105 24.67 -25.00 0.26
CA ASP A 105 24.18 -26.33 0.61
C ASP A 105 22.71 -26.55 0.27
N ILE A 106 22.02 -25.56 -0.30
CA ILE A 106 20.66 -25.73 -0.79
C ILE A 106 20.67 -26.69 -1.99
N PRO A 107 19.97 -27.83 -1.92
CA PRO A 107 19.94 -28.78 -3.03
C PRO A 107 19.18 -28.26 -4.23
N PHE A 108 19.48 -28.76 -5.42
CA PHE A 108 18.67 -28.49 -6.61
C PHE A 108 17.24 -28.98 -6.42
N GLY A 109 16.27 -28.23 -6.96
CA GLY A 109 14.86 -28.53 -6.81
C GLY A 109 13.95 -27.36 -7.15
N THR A 110 12.66 -27.55 -6.91
CA THR A 110 11.65 -26.50 -7.07
C THR A 110 11.35 -25.86 -5.71
N TYR A 111 11.35 -24.55 -5.67
CA TYR A 111 11.19 -23.76 -4.47
C TYR A 111 10.07 -22.72 -4.59
N VAL A 112 9.44 -22.42 -3.47
CA VAL A 112 8.55 -21.26 -3.31
C VAL A 112 9.23 -20.28 -2.38
N MET A 113 9.38 -19.05 -2.82
CA MET A 113 9.85 -17.94 -1.98
C MET A 113 8.70 -17.02 -1.67
N THR A 114 8.34 -16.93 -0.39
CA THR A 114 7.36 -15.97 0.11
C THR A 114 8.09 -14.80 0.75
N THR A 115 7.76 -13.58 0.33
CA THR A 115 8.42 -12.35 0.80
C THR A 115 7.38 -11.33 1.25
N TRP A 116 7.58 -10.78 2.46
CA TRP A 116 6.74 -9.74 3.04
C TRP A 116 7.51 -8.45 3.23
N GLY A 117 6.94 -7.34 2.78
CA GLY A 117 7.48 -5.99 2.94
C GLY A 117 6.66 -5.13 3.89
N ASN A 118 7.33 -4.25 4.63
CA ASN A 118 6.74 -3.29 5.57
C ASN A 118 5.98 -3.89 6.77
N MET A 119 6.24 -5.14 7.13
CA MET A 119 5.76 -5.69 8.39
C MET A 119 6.42 -4.95 9.56
N GLN A 120 5.66 -4.64 10.61
CA GLN A 120 6.21 -4.09 11.87
C GLN A 120 6.75 -5.18 12.80
N SER A 121 6.14 -6.35 12.73
CA SER A 121 6.52 -7.54 13.49
C SER A 121 6.05 -8.79 12.74
N GLU A 122 6.50 -9.96 13.16
CA GLU A 122 6.09 -11.24 12.60
C GLU A 122 4.77 -11.77 13.19
N VAL A 123 4.25 -11.12 14.24
CA VAL A 123 3.02 -11.55 14.94
C VAL A 123 1.82 -11.77 14.01
N PRO A 124 1.59 -10.92 12.97
CA PRO A 124 0.48 -11.13 12.06
C PRO A 124 0.63 -12.33 11.12
N LEU A 125 1.84 -12.87 10.95
CA LEU A 125 2.10 -13.99 10.02
C LEU A 125 1.54 -15.31 10.56
N GLY A 126 0.99 -16.13 9.66
CA GLY A 126 0.70 -17.51 9.96
C GLY A 126 1.97 -18.34 10.16
N ASP A 127 1.82 -19.55 10.70
CA ASP A 127 2.94 -20.44 11.09
C ASP A 127 3.91 -20.76 9.93
N ASP A 128 3.39 -20.81 8.71
CA ASP A 128 4.17 -21.07 7.50
C ASP A 128 4.54 -19.79 6.74
N ALA A 129 4.22 -18.60 7.29
CA ALA A 129 4.40 -17.29 6.71
C ALA A 129 3.75 -17.08 5.31
N THR A 130 2.84 -17.97 4.90
CA THR A 130 2.09 -17.88 3.63
C THR A 130 0.82 -17.05 3.75
N SER A 131 0.58 -16.46 4.91
CA SER A 131 -0.61 -15.67 5.19
C SER A 131 -0.37 -14.64 6.29
N SER A 132 -1.21 -13.61 6.33
CA SER A 132 -1.10 -12.56 7.34
C SER A 132 -2.45 -11.93 7.68
N ASP A 133 -2.63 -11.56 8.96
CA ASP A 133 -3.71 -10.68 9.39
C ASP A 133 -3.24 -9.22 9.27
N LEU A 134 -3.97 -8.41 8.50
CA LEU A 134 -3.56 -7.06 8.10
C LEU A 134 -4.28 -5.93 8.86
N HIS A 135 -5.30 -6.28 9.65
CA HIS A 135 -6.09 -5.34 10.42
C HIS A 135 -6.19 -5.71 11.90
N LEU A 136 -5.05 -6.13 12.48
CA LEU A 136 -4.96 -6.43 13.91
C LEU A 136 -5.49 -5.27 14.76
N TYR A 137 -6.31 -5.61 15.74
CA TYR A 137 -6.89 -4.64 16.68
C TYR A 137 -7.72 -3.54 16.00
N ASN A 138 -8.35 -3.85 14.87
CA ASN A 138 -9.12 -2.90 14.07
C ASN A 138 -8.30 -1.72 13.52
N ALA A 139 -6.98 -1.84 13.48
CA ALA A 139 -6.11 -0.79 12.98
C ALA A 139 -5.92 -0.89 11.46
N GLN A 140 -5.66 0.25 10.81
CA GLN A 140 -5.30 0.25 9.39
C GLN A 140 -3.96 -0.47 9.10
N GLY A 141 -3.03 -0.50 10.07
CA GLY A 141 -1.71 -1.09 9.90
C GLY A 141 -0.85 -0.37 8.86
N ASN A 142 0.21 -1.04 8.39
CA ASN A 142 1.14 -0.50 7.39
C ASN A 142 0.70 -0.77 5.95
N ASP A 143 1.37 -0.11 5.00
CA ASP A 143 1.30 -0.40 3.57
C ASP A 143 2.13 -1.65 3.26
N ILE A 144 1.51 -2.81 3.36
CA ILE A 144 2.14 -4.13 3.25
C ILE A 144 2.32 -4.52 1.79
N TYR A 145 3.48 -5.13 1.51
CA TYR A 145 3.82 -5.74 0.24
C TYR A 145 4.04 -7.24 0.39
N LEU A 146 3.74 -7.98 -0.67
CA LEU A 146 3.82 -9.44 -0.72
C LEU A 146 4.31 -9.89 -2.09
N SER A 147 5.12 -10.93 -2.12
CA SER A 147 5.30 -11.80 -3.28
C SER A 147 5.33 -13.26 -2.86
N SER A 148 4.93 -14.15 -3.76
CA SER A 148 5.09 -15.60 -3.61
C SER A 148 5.36 -16.21 -4.97
N ASP A 149 6.62 -16.51 -5.24
CA ASP A 149 7.10 -16.94 -6.53
C ASP A 149 7.68 -18.36 -6.46
N THR A 150 7.36 -19.14 -7.47
CA THR A 150 7.88 -20.52 -7.63
C THR A 150 8.95 -20.53 -8.70
N PHE A 151 10.10 -21.14 -8.41
CA PHE A 151 11.19 -21.28 -9.38
C PHE A 151 11.94 -22.61 -9.24
N VAL A 152 12.65 -22.99 -10.30
CA VAL A 152 13.46 -24.21 -10.35
C VAL A 152 14.93 -23.83 -10.22
N TYR A 153 15.59 -24.28 -9.15
CA TYR A 153 17.01 -24.08 -8.95
C TYR A 153 17.79 -25.28 -9.48
N ASP A 154 18.66 -25.03 -10.45
CA ASP A 154 19.58 -26.01 -11.00
C ASP A 154 20.91 -25.36 -11.45
N GLU A 155 21.81 -26.13 -12.07
CA GLU A 155 23.11 -25.64 -12.55
C GLU A 155 23.03 -24.54 -13.61
N ASN A 156 21.89 -24.42 -14.32
CA ASN A 156 21.69 -23.46 -15.40
C ASN A 156 20.76 -22.32 -14.97
N GLN A 157 19.99 -22.50 -13.90
CA GLN A 157 18.99 -21.56 -13.41
C GLN A 157 19.18 -21.31 -11.91
N TYR A 158 19.91 -20.26 -11.59
CA TYR A 158 20.28 -19.89 -10.22
C TYR A 158 20.08 -18.41 -9.90
N LEU A 159 19.67 -17.61 -10.88
CA LEU A 159 19.40 -16.17 -10.70
C LEU A 159 17.93 -15.88 -11.01
N TYR A 160 17.22 -15.29 -10.03
CA TYR A 160 15.81 -14.96 -10.12
C TYR A 160 15.55 -13.53 -9.70
N THR A 161 14.42 -13.00 -10.13
CA THR A 161 13.86 -11.74 -9.63
C THR A 161 12.44 -12.00 -9.14
N VAL A 162 12.14 -11.54 -7.93
CA VAL A 162 10.79 -11.53 -7.36
C VAL A 162 10.31 -10.09 -7.20
N GLU A 163 9.04 -9.86 -7.47
CA GLU A 163 8.47 -8.53 -7.48
C GLU A 163 7.41 -8.39 -6.38
N LEU A 164 7.63 -7.47 -5.46
CA LEU A 164 6.69 -7.17 -4.39
C LEU A 164 5.50 -6.37 -4.89
N GLU A 165 4.30 -6.87 -4.63
CA GLU A 165 3.03 -6.24 -4.96
C GLU A 165 2.34 -5.72 -3.70
N ARG A 166 1.70 -4.55 -3.80
CA ARG A 166 0.96 -3.96 -2.69
C ARG A 166 -0.30 -4.76 -2.37
N VAL A 167 -0.56 -5.00 -1.08
CA VAL A 167 -1.67 -5.83 -0.61
C VAL A 167 -2.93 -5.01 -0.34
N LYS A 168 -2.78 -3.75 0.06
CA LYS A 168 -3.87 -2.85 0.43
C LYS A 168 -4.16 -1.81 -0.64
N GLY A 169 -5.36 -1.25 -0.61
CA GLY A 169 -5.67 0.04 -1.22
C GLY A 169 -5.60 1.17 -0.18
N LYS A 170 -5.91 2.39 -0.61
CA LYS A 170 -5.93 3.57 0.26
C LYS A 170 -7.22 4.36 0.03
N LEU A 171 -7.96 4.60 1.10
CA LEU A 171 -9.09 5.51 1.10
C LEU A 171 -8.58 6.92 1.40
N LEU A 172 -8.80 7.85 0.49
CA LEU A 172 -8.54 9.28 0.67
C LEU A 172 -9.86 10.00 0.89
N ILE A 173 -9.96 10.78 1.97
CA ILE A 173 -11.12 11.60 2.25
C ILE A 173 -10.67 13.04 2.41
N LYS A 174 -11.19 13.92 1.56
CA LYS A 174 -11.07 15.36 1.70
C LYS A 174 -12.37 15.92 2.24
N ALA A 175 -12.32 16.58 3.39
CA ALA A 175 -13.45 17.31 3.94
C ALA A 175 -13.18 18.82 3.85
N GLU A 176 -14.15 19.57 3.34
CA GLU A 176 -14.02 20.99 2.99
C GLU A 176 -15.12 21.81 3.65
N ASN A 177 -14.81 23.08 3.90
CA ASN A 177 -15.70 24.09 4.48
C ASN A 177 -16.21 23.72 5.88
N LEU A 178 -15.49 22.86 6.61
CA LEU A 178 -15.88 22.51 7.97
C LEU A 178 -15.84 23.73 8.88
N PRO A 179 -16.83 23.90 9.77
CA PRO A 179 -16.80 24.94 10.81
C PRO A 179 -15.52 24.86 11.66
N ASP A 180 -15.07 26.02 12.11
CA ASP A 180 -13.83 26.15 12.88
C ASP A 180 -13.85 25.41 14.22
N GLU A 181 -15.01 25.09 14.75
CA GLU A 181 -15.24 24.34 15.98
C GLU A 181 -14.93 22.86 15.84
N ILE A 182 -15.04 22.32 14.62
CA ILE A 182 -14.76 20.91 14.36
C ILE A 182 -13.25 20.68 14.28
N ARG A 183 -12.75 19.80 15.13
CA ARG A 183 -11.31 19.50 15.27
C ARG A 183 -11.00 18.02 15.27
N PHE A 184 -11.99 17.17 15.29
CA PHE A 184 -11.83 15.74 15.43
C PHE A 184 -12.85 14.97 14.60
N SER A 185 -12.43 13.87 14.02
CA SER A 185 -13.33 12.93 13.39
C SER A 185 -12.93 11.49 13.69
N THR A 186 -13.93 10.61 13.76
CA THR A 186 -13.75 9.17 13.79
C THR A 186 -14.25 8.58 12.48
N LYS A 187 -13.64 7.50 12.04
CA LYS A 187 -14.06 6.73 10.87
C LYS A 187 -14.08 5.26 11.22
N ASP A 188 -15.20 4.62 10.96
CA ASP A 188 -15.40 3.19 11.03
C ASP A 188 -15.67 2.65 9.63
N ILE A 189 -14.86 1.70 9.18
CA ILE A 189 -15.00 1.06 7.89
C ILE A 189 -15.21 -0.43 8.11
N THR A 190 -16.39 -0.93 7.74
CA THR A 190 -16.75 -2.34 7.86
C THR A 190 -16.67 -3.06 6.51
N ASN A 191 -16.81 -4.37 6.51
CA ASN A 191 -16.83 -5.22 5.31
C ASN A 191 -15.56 -5.09 4.44
N VAL A 192 -14.40 -4.92 5.09
CA VAL A 192 -13.09 -5.10 4.46
C VAL A 192 -12.53 -6.45 4.88
N TYR A 193 -11.72 -7.05 4.01
CA TYR A 193 -11.02 -8.27 4.41
C TYR A 193 -9.93 -7.96 5.45
N ALA A 194 -9.72 -8.89 6.39
CA ALA A 194 -8.65 -8.79 7.37
C ALA A 194 -7.42 -9.62 6.99
N TYR A 195 -7.61 -10.69 6.26
CA TYR A 195 -6.64 -11.75 6.08
C TYR A 195 -6.31 -11.97 4.61
N VAL A 196 -5.03 -12.11 4.29
CA VAL A 196 -4.53 -12.38 2.95
C VAL A 196 -3.63 -13.61 2.95
N LYS A 197 -3.70 -14.40 1.88
CA LYS A 197 -2.75 -15.47 1.59
C LYS A 197 -1.74 -15.06 0.53
N ALA A 198 -0.68 -15.84 0.43
CA ALA A 198 0.42 -15.64 -0.53
C ALA A 198 -0.02 -15.60 -2.00
N ASP A 199 -1.17 -16.19 -2.33
CA ASP A 199 -1.80 -16.15 -3.65
C ASP A 199 -2.72 -14.94 -3.85
N PHE A 200 -2.69 -13.97 -2.93
CA PHE A 200 -3.58 -12.80 -2.89
C PHE A 200 -5.07 -13.14 -2.73
N SER A 201 -5.41 -14.33 -2.25
CA SER A 201 -6.78 -14.62 -1.81
C SER A 201 -7.04 -13.98 -0.44
N TYR A 202 -8.16 -13.27 -0.33
CA TYR A 202 -8.54 -12.56 0.88
C TYR A 202 -9.66 -13.29 1.62
N SER A 203 -9.69 -13.18 2.95
CA SER A 203 -10.71 -13.78 3.79
C SER A 203 -10.84 -13.08 5.14
N ARG A 204 -11.84 -13.46 5.92
CA ARG A 204 -12.22 -12.86 7.20
C ARG A 204 -12.56 -11.38 7.07
N GLU A 205 -13.66 -10.99 7.64
CA GLU A 205 -14.08 -9.60 7.70
C GLU A 205 -13.43 -8.87 8.86
N ALA A 206 -13.19 -7.58 8.66
CA ALA A 206 -12.71 -6.66 9.68
C ALA A 206 -13.55 -5.38 9.71
N LEU A 207 -13.54 -4.77 10.87
CA LEU A 207 -13.82 -3.36 11.10
C LEU A 207 -12.46 -2.65 11.18
N VAL A 208 -12.30 -1.53 10.49
CA VAL A 208 -11.13 -0.66 10.65
C VAL A 208 -11.57 0.67 11.22
N HIS A 209 -11.02 1.01 12.39
CA HIS A 209 -11.28 2.25 13.09
C HIS A 209 -10.08 3.20 12.96
N THR A 210 -10.36 4.48 12.68
CA THR A 210 -9.33 5.52 12.66
C THR A 210 -9.87 6.82 13.20
N ASP A 211 -9.02 7.51 13.98
CA ASP A 211 -9.26 8.83 14.53
C ASP A 211 -8.36 9.85 13.85
N THR A 212 -8.89 11.05 13.68
CA THR A 212 -8.11 12.18 13.15
C THR A 212 -8.39 13.42 13.97
N LEU A 213 -7.32 13.98 14.54
CA LEU A 213 -7.33 15.26 15.24
C LEU A 213 -6.51 16.27 14.42
N TRP A 214 -7.02 17.49 14.26
CA TRP A 214 -6.35 18.57 13.54
C TRP A 214 -6.40 19.91 14.28
N GLN A 215 -5.46 20.80 13.99
CA GLN A 215 -5.35 22.07 14.72
C GLN A 215 -5.93 23.28 13.99
N LYS A 216 -6.04 23.24 12.67
CA LYS A 216 -6.66 24.33 11.88
C LYS A 216 -7.26 23.77 10.62
N PRO A 217 -8.53 23.88 10.46
CA PRO A 217 -8.94 23.57 9.14
C PRO A 217 -10.26 24.06 8.65
N ASN A 218 -10.26 24.60 7.48
CA ASN A 218 -11.44 24.54 6.63
C ASN A 218 -11.39 23.32 5.73
N GLU A 219 -10.20 22.73 5.56
CA GLU A 219 -9.98 21.55 4.72
C GLU A 219 -9.07 20.55 5.40
N ILE A 220 -9.46 19.29 5.38
CA ILE A 220 -8.63 18.18 5.83
C ILE A 220 -8.57 17.09 4.77
N LEU A 221 -7.38 16.53 4.60
CA LEU A 221 -7.17 15.36 3.76
C LEU A 221 -6.64 14.23 4.65
N THR A 222 -7.37 13.12 4.67
CA THR A 222 -6.98 11.94 5.45
C THR A 222 -6.82 10.72 4.55
N GLY A 223 -5.85 9.87 4.88
CA GLY A 223 -5.62 8.60 4.19
C GLY A 223 -5.76 7.42 5.13
N THR A 224 -6.44 6.37 4.73
CA THR A 224 -6.60 5.13 5.48
C THR A 224 -6.27 3.93 4.60
N LEU A 225 -5.35 3.07 5.07
CA LEU A 225 -4.95 1.85 4.37
C LEU A 225 -5.95 0.73 4.67
N LEU A 226 -6.54 0.14 3.63
CA LEU A 226 -7.59 -0.86 3.75
C LEU A 226 -7.32 -2.04 2.81
N CYS A 227 -7.59 -3.25 3.29
CA CYS A 227 -7.74 -4.40 2.42
C CYS A 227 -8.94 -4.20 1.46
N PRO A 228 -9.04 -4.97 0.39
CA PRO A 228 -10.20 -4.94 -0.49
C PRO A 228 -11.51 -5.16 0.28
N SER A 229 -12.60 -4.58 -0.25
CA SER A 229 -13.96 -4.87 0.21
C SER A 229 -14.29 -6.35 0.02
N THR A 230 -15.18 -6.88 0.86
CA THR A 230 -15.66 -8.27 0.69
C THR A 230 -16.41 -8.40 -0.64
N GLU A 231 -16.37 -9.59 -1.24
CA GLU A 231 -16.99 -9.81 -2.56
C GLU A 231 -18.52 -9.71 -2.54
N ILE A 232 -19.12 -9.92 -1.39
CA ILE A 232 -20.60 -9.97 -1.24
C ILE A 232 -21.17 -8.57 -1.07
N ASP A 233 -20.49 -7.73 -0.30
CA ASP A 233 -20.95 -6.39 0.04
C ASP A 233 -19.81 -5.38 -0.15
N ASN A 234 -20.14 -4.17 -0.60
CA ASN A 234 -19.20 -3.05 -0.51
C ASN A 234 -18.90 -2.76 0.95
N SER A 235 -17.73 -2.13 1.19
CA SER A 235 -17.44 -1.62 2.52
C SER A 235 -18.39 -0.50 2.89
N THR A 236 -18.77 -0.44 4.16
CA THR A 236 -19.57 0.68 4.70
C THR A 236 -18.65 1.61 5.46
N LEU A 237 -18.65 2.88 5.08
CA LEU A 237 -17.94 3.97 5.77
C LEU A 237 -18.93 4.76 6.62
N SER A 238 -18.68 4.78 7.93
CA SER A 238 -19.30 5.67 8.90
C SER A 238 -18.28 6.70 9.36
N ILE A 239 -18.59 7.98 9.24
CA ILE A 239 -17.72 9.08 9.68
C ILE A 239 -18.49 9.99 10.63
N ASN A 240 -17.86 10.36 11.75
CA ASN A 240 -18.44 11.28 12.71
C ASN A 240 -17.48 12.45 12.94
N PHE A 241 -18.04 13.65 12.94
CA PHE A 241 -17.32 14.89 13.24
C PHE A 241 -17.66 15.39 14.63
N TYR A 242 -16.64 15.89 15.33
CA TYR A 242 -16.77 16.32 16.71
C TYR A 242 -16.25 17.73 16.89
N GLU A 243 -17.01 18.48 17.65
CA GLU A 243 -16.59 19.74 18.25
C GLU A 243 -15.65 19.44 19.41
N VAL A 244 -14.48 20.05 19.44
CA VAL A 244 -13.48 19.83 20.48
C VAL A 244 -13.13 21.16 21.11
N PHE A 245 -13.51 21.34 22.37
CA PHE A 245 -13.16 22.52 23.12
C PHE A 245 -11.73 22.41 23.67
N PRO A 246 -10.89 23.46 23.54
CA PRO A 246 -9.48 23.39 23.93
C PRO A 246 -9.25 22.94 25.39
N ASP A 247 -10.13 23.32 26.31
CA ASP A 247 -10.05 22.95 27.72
C ASP A 247 -10.59 21.55 28.01
N GLU A 248 -11.36 20.97 27.11
CA GLU A 248 -11.99 19.64 27.22
C GLU A 248 -11.22 18.53 26.56
N LEU A 249 -10.31 18.85 25.64
CA LEU A 249 -9.35 17.88 25.05
C LEU A 249 -8.57 17.12 26.15
N ARG A 250 -8.23 17.83 27.25
CA ARG A 250 -7.57 17.25 28.42
C ARG A 250 -8.50 16.41 29.30
N ALA A 251 -9.81 16.62 29.20
CA ALA A 251 -10.82 15.93 29.96
C ALA A 251 -11.55 14.81 29.19
N GLY A 252 -11.18 14.58 27.91
CA GLY A 252 -11.84 13.59 27.06
C GLY A 252 -13.29 13.92 26.72
N ARG A 253 -13.67 15.20 26.77
CA ARG A 253 -15.02 15.66 26.45
C ARG A 253 -15.03 16.21 25.04
N SER A 254 -15.60 15.47 24.11
CA SER A 254 -15.95 15.92 22.77
C SER A 254 -17.45 15.81 22.59
N ARG A 255 -18.06 16.78 21.93
CA ARG A 255 -19.47 16.72 21.55
C ARG A 255 -19.54 16.31 20.09
N MET A 256 -20.28 15.26 19.79
CA MET A 256 -20.59 14.92 18.40
C MET A 256 -21.36 16.09 17.79
N TRP A 257 -20.82 16.62 16.71
CA TRP A 257 -21.39 17.76 16.02
C TRP A 257 -22.29 17.28 14.90
N ILE A 258 -21.78 16.35 14.09
CA ILE A 258 -22.51 15.76 12.99
C ILE A 258 -22.01 14.36 12.64
N ALA A 259 -22.96 13.48 12.30
CA ALA A 259 -22.75 12.18 11.75
C ALA A 259 -23.46 12.11 10.38
N PRO A 260 -22.75 12.25 9.25
CA PRO A 260 -23.30 11.95 7.94
C PRO A 260 -23.86 10.53 7.89
N GLU A 261 -24.81 10.26 6.99
CA GLU A 261 -25.27 8.90 6.74
C GLU A 261 -24.11 8.02 6.27
N ASP A 262 -24.18 6.74 6.64
CA ASP A 262 -23.22 5.74 6.20
C ASP A 262 -23.25 5.58 4.67
N ILE A 263 -22.09 5.50 4.07
CA ILE A 263 -21.96 5.32 2.62
C ILE A 263 -21.26 4.02 2.26
N ASN A 264 -21.68 3.46 1.13
CA ASN A 264 -21.03 2.29 0.57
C ASN A 264 -19.87 2.69 -0.34
N ILE A 265 -18.70 2.12 -0.09
CA ILE A 265 -17.48 2.33 -0.87
C ILE A 265 -16.92 0.98 -1.33
N SER A 266 -16.24 0.98 -2.48
CA SER A 266 -15.54 -0.19 -2.98
C SER A 266 -14.04 0.01 -2.83
N MET A 267 -13.40 -0.83 -2.01
CA MET A 267 -11.97 -0.85 -1.83
C MET A 267 -11.34 -1.95 -2.71
N LYS A 268 -10.23 -1.64 -3.36
CA LYS A 268 -9.49 -2.58 -4.20
C LYS A 268 -7.99 -2.53 -3.86
N ARG A 269 -7.32 -3.65 -4.04
CA ARG A 269 -5.87 -3.75 -3.91
C ARG A 269 -5.17 -2.75 -4.83
N ASN A 270 -4.11 -2.11 -4.33
CA ASN A 270 -3.26 -1.15 -5.06
C ASN A 270 -4.03 -0.03 -5.77
N THR A 271 -5.16 0.41 -5.20
CA THR A 271 -6.04 1.42 -5.79
C THR A 271 -6.38 2.49 -4.76
N LEU A 272 -6.48 3.74 -5.19
CA LEU A 272 -7.03 4.83 -4.40
C LEU A 272 -8.54 4.90 -4.57
N THR A 273 -9.28 4.94 -3.47
CA THR A 273 -10.69 5.35 -3.44
C THR A 273 -10.71 6.76 -2.86
N ILE A 274 -11.26 7.72 -3.60
CA ILE A 274 -11.17 9.14 -3.25
C ILE A 274 -12.58 9.69 -3.04
N LEU A 275 -12.82 10.21 -1.85
CA LEU A 275 -14.07 10.83 -1.45
C LEU A 275 -13.86 12.30 -1.12
N ARG A 276 -14.87 13.10 -1.38
CA ARG A 276 -14.93 14.52 -1.06
C ARG A 276 -16.21 14.81 -0.29
N PHE A 277 -16.07 15.35 0.91
CA PHE A 277 -17.17 15.80 1.76
C PHE A 277 -17.16 17.32 1.78
N ILE A 278 -18.22 17.93 1.39
CA ILE A 278 -18.38 19.39 1.40
C ILE A 278 -19.49 19.75 2.39
N TYR A 279 -19.12 20.56 3.38
CA TYR A 279 -20.11 21.17 4.26
C TYR A 279 -20.61 22.46 3.63
N GLU A 280 -21.93 22.60 3.53
CA GLU A 280 -22.61 23.80 3.04
C GLU A 280 -23.38 24.42 4.22
N SER A 281 -23.00 25.64 4.62
CA SER A 281 -23.80 26.47 5.51
C SER A 281 -24.70 27.36 4.66
N ASP A 282 -26.01 27.19 4.81
CA ASP A 282 -27.03 28.05 4.23
C ASP A 282 -26.77 28.78 2.91
N GLY A 283 -27.26 28.22 1.85
CA GLY A 283 -27.82 29.00 0.74
C GLY A 283 -27.00 29.13 -0.53
N GLU A 284 -25.72 28.84 -0.58
CA GLU A 284 -25.02 28.84 -1.87
C GLU A 284 -24.80 27.43 -2.40
N PRO A 285 -25.38 27.07 -3.57
CA PRO A 285 -25.06 25.82 -4.23
C PRO A 285 -23.60 25.88 -4.71
N ILE A 286 -22.73 25.05 -4.14
CA ILE A 286 -21.39 24.84 -4.65
C ILE A 286 -21.49 23.88 -5.82
N ASP A 287 -21.21 24.37 -7.02
CA ASP A 287 -21.05 23.52 -8.20
C ASP A 287 -19.91 22.51 -7.99
N PRO A 288 -20.01 21.29 -8.57
CA PRO A 288 -18.89 20.37 -8.54
C PRO A 288 -17.62 21.08 -9.05
N PRO A 289 -16.46 20.84 -8.43
CA PRO A 289 -15.24 21.54 -8.81
C PRO A 289 -14.95 21.32 -10.28
N ASP A 290 -14.67 22.40 -10.98
CA ASP A 290 -14.08 22.30 -12.31
C ASP A 290 -12.72 21.63 -12.20
N PRO A 291 -12.38 20.73 -13.15
CA PRO A 291 -11.05 20.17 -13.20
C PRO A 291 -10.02 21.31 -13.22
N PRO A 292 -8.88 21.17 -12.51
CA PRO A 292 -7.84 22.19 -12.54
C PRO A 292 -7.46 22.49 -14.00
N ASP A 293 -7.46 23.78 -14.35
CA ASP A 293 -7.15 24.23 -15.69
C ASP A 293 -5.73 23.77 -16.06
N PRO A 294 -5.53 23.02 -17.15
CA PRO A 294 -4.22 22.48 -17.47
C PRO A 294 -3.17 23.54 -17.88
N ASP A 295 -3.58 24.79 -18.10
CA ASP A 295 -2.67 25.87 -18.48
C ASP A 295 -3.20 27.23 -17.99
N PRO A 296 -2.54 27.90 -17.04
CA PRO A 296 -2.86 29.30 -16.75
C PRO A 296 -2.31 30.16 -17.89
N ASP A 297 -3.13 30.39 -18.91
CA ASP A 297 -2.85 31.45 -19.88
C ASP A 297 -2.93 32.79 -19.13
N PRO A 298 -1.93 33.64 -19.15
CA PRO A 298 -1.99 34.92 -18.49
C PRO A 298 -2.84 35.89 -19.34
N ASP A 299 -4.13 35.92 -19.02
CA ASP A 299 -5.02 36.91 -19.57
C ASP A 299 -4.81 38.26 -18.86
N PRO A 300 -4.64 39.38 -19.60
CA PRO A 300 -4.35 40.67 -19.00
C PRO A 300 -5.61 41.29 -18.38
N GLU A 301 -5.43 41.69 -17.14
CA GLU A 301 -6.19 42.62 -16.31
C GLU A 301 -7.32 43.41 -16.99
N ASP A 302 -8.55 43.11 -16.58
CA ASP A 302 -9.65 44.08 -16.68
C ASP A 302 -10.22 44.33 -15.27
N PRO A 303 -9.99 45.48 -14.65
CA PRO A 303 -10.52 45.81 -13.35
C PRO A 303 -11.84 46.58 -13.51
N ASP A 304 -12.95 45.91 -13.36
CA ASP A 304 -14.22 46.61 -13.11
C ASP A 304 -14.73 46.23 -11.70
N PRO A 305 -14.75 47.17 -10.74
CA PRO A 305 -15.28 46.92 -9.42
C PRO A 305 -16.79 47.11 -9.42
N GLU A 306 -17.55 46.02 -9.43
CA GLU A 306 -18.97 46.09 -9.06
C GLU A 306 -19.08 46.26 -7.54
N GLU A 307 -19.74 47.34 -7.12
CA GLU A 307 -20.05 47.65 -5.73
C GLU A 307 -21.04 46.59 -5.16
N PRO A 308 -20.82 46.06 -3.94
CA PRO A 308 -21.79 45.18 -3.31
C PRO A 308 -23.00 45.93 -2.81
N ASP A 309 -24.17 45.54 -3.27
CA ASP A 309 -25.46 45.96 -2.76
C ASP A 309 -25.64 45.44 -1.31
N PRO A 310 -25.95 46.26 -0.33
CA PRO A 310 -26.16 45.75 1.03
C PRO A 310 -27.54 45.11 1.15
N GLU A 311 -27.61 43.80 1.05
CA GLU A 311 -28.80 43.03 1.44
C GLU A 311 -28.88 42.94 2.97
N ASP A 312 -30.03 43.37 3.51
CA ASP A 312 -30.40 43.32 4.91
C ASP A 312 -30.38 41.86 5.43
N PRO A 313 -29.78 41.56 6.58
CA PRO A 313 -29.83 40.20 7.13
C PRO A 313 -31.25 39.90 7.65
N ASP A 314 -31.87 38.91 7.04
CA ASP A 314 -33.15 38.34 7.46
C ASP A 314 -32.93 37.60 8.81
N PRO A 315 -33.64 37.97 9.91
CA PRO A 315 -33.32 37.45 11.26
C PRO A 315 -33.96 36.09 11.60
N ASP A 316 -34.56 35.40 10.66
CA ASP A 316 -35.29 34.12 10.91
C ASP A 316 -34.75 32.95 10.06
N GLY A 317 -33.49 32.91 9.73
CA GLY A 317 -32.83 31.84 9.00
C GLY A 317 -32.47 30.66 9.90
N GLY A 318 -33.41 29.78 10.20
CA GLY A 318 -33.11 28.39 10.57
C GLY A 318 -32.51 27.70 9.35
N GLY A 319 -31.22 27.88 9.13
CA GLY A 319 -30.58 27.36 7.96
C GLY A 319 -30.39 25.86 8.02
N ASN A 320 -30.81 25.18 6.98
CA ASN A 320 -30.56 23.75 6.77
C ASN A 320 -29.13 23.55 6.28
N SER A 321 -28.22 23.30 7.20
CA SER A 321 -26.86 22.93 6.83
C SER A 321 -26.85 21.57 6.12
N LYS A 322 -26.02 21.44 5.07
CA LYS A 322 -25.99 20.23 4.23
C LYS A 322 -24.59 19.67 4.10
N PHE A 323 -24.49 18.36 4.05
CA PHE A 323 -23.28 17.68 3.55
C PHE A 323 -23.53 17.14 2.14
N LYS A 324 -22.65 17.45 1.22
CA LYS A 324 -22.57 16.78 -0.08
C LYS A 324 -21.38 15.89 -0.14
N MET A 325 -21.57 14.67 -0.63
CA MET A 325 -20.52 13.67 -0.79
C MET A 325 -20.34 13.31 -2.24
N TYR A 326 -19.10 13.35 -2.70
CA TYR A 326 -18.71 12.99 -4.05
C TYR A 326 -17.65 11.90 -4.02
N VAL A 327 -17.71 11.01 -5.00
CA VAL A 327 -16.65 10.04 -5.27
C VAL A 327 -15.98 10.36 -6.59
N LEU A 328 -14.66 10.21 -6.65
CA LEU A 328 -13.92 10.35 -7.89
C LEU A 328 -13.95 9.03 -8.67
N VAL A 329 -14.63 9.03 -9.81
CA VAL A 329 -14.73 7.89 -10.73
C VAL A 329 -14.24 8.30 -12.11
N ASN A 330 -13.22 7.61 -12.63
CA ASN A 330 -12.66 7.87 -13.97
C ASN A 330 -12.37 9.37 -14.23
N ASP A 331 -11.70 10.02 -13.28
CA ASP A 331 -11.36 11.45 -13.31
C ASP A 331 -12.53 12.45 -13.23
N ASN A 332 -13.75 11.97 -12.97
CA ASN A 332 -14.93 12.81 -12.77
C ASN A 332 -15.48 12.63 -11.35
N TRP A 333 -16.08 13.71 -10.82
CA TRP A 333 -16.79 13.64 -9.56
C TRP A 333 -18.23 13.20 -9.77
N GLU A 334 -18.62 12.12 -9.10
CA GLU A 334 -20.02 11.66 -9.05
C GLU A 334 -20.59 11.98 -7.68
N ASN A 335 -21.78 12.57 -7.64
CA ASN A 335 -22.49 12.82 -6.39
C ASN A 335 -23.00 11.48 -5.84
N LEU A 336 -22.50 11.06 -4.67
CA LEU A 336 -22.95 9.86 -3.99
C LEU A 336 -24.18 10.12 -3.13
N HIS A 337 -24.19 11.25 -2.42
CA HIS A 337 -25.22 11.53 -1.43
C HIS A 337 -25.31 13.02 -1.13
N SER A 338 -26.52 13.49 -0.80
CA SER A 338 -26.75 14.84 -0.28
C SER A 338 -27.67 14.72 0.92
N MET A 339 -27.22 15.15 2.09
CA MET A 339 -27.94 15.04 3.36
C MET A 339 -28.23 16.44 3.91
N GLU A 340 -29.49 16.67 4.30
CA GLU A 340 -29.88 17.84 5.08
C GLU A 340 -29.63 17.54 6.56
N ILE A 341 -29.10 18.52 7.29
CA ILE A 341 -28.87 18.41 8.72
C ILE A 341 -30.02 19.13 9.41
N GLU A 342 -30.81 18.41 10.21
CA GLU A 342 -31.86 18.98 11.07
C GLU A 342 -31.26 19.60 12.34
#